data_68b7cfd42748ea1818bec6b948a7999c
#
_entry.id   68b7cfd42748ea1818bec6b948a7999c
#
_cell.length_a   1.000
_cell.length_b   1.000
_cell.length_c   1.000
_cell.angle_alpha   90.00
_cell.angle_beta   90.00
_cell.angle_gamma   90.00
#
_symmetry.space_group_name_H-M   'P 1'
#
loop_
_entity.id
_entity.type
_entity.pdbx_description
1 polymer ?
#
loop_
_entity_poly.entity_id
_entity_poly.type
_entity_poly.pdbx_seq_one_letter_code
_entity_poly.pdbx_strand_id
1 'polypeptide(L)'
;MVKIVLVILFNSILYSIESPYVIVLGIAQDGGLPHAGCEKSCCNELWLTNSKEKVSCLGIIDPISKQSWMIDATPDLPTQYHILTTKHNTKLSGIFLTHAHMGHYIGLLYLGREVLGAKNIPVYCMPKMKEFLETNAPWKQLIKLENIILKVLKNDKEVKLNTQLFIEPFLVPHRDEYSETVGYKIMGVHNSVTFIPDIDKWDKWDQDISKVIQHTDIALIDGTFYSQGEIPHRDISEIPHPFITETMEHLYLLKKN
;
A
#
# COMPACT_ATOMS: atom_id res chain seq x y z
N MET A 1 25.52 -9.67 66.64
CA MET A 1 25.34 -10.39 65.36
C MET A 1 24.51 -9.51 64.42
N VAL A 2 25.15 -8.91 63.44
CA VAL A 2 24.46 -8.05 62.46
C VAL A 2 24.08 -8.96 61.27
N LYS A 3 22.76 -9.09 61.02
CA LYS A 3 22.28 -9.78 59.81
C LYS A 3 22.30 -8.82 58.62
N ILE A 4 23.20 -9.09 57.67
CA ILE A 4 23.22 -8.40 56.37
C ILE A 4 22.16 -9.06 55.48
N VAL A 5 21.11 -8.31 55.11
CA VAL A 5 20.13 -8.72 54.10
C VAL A 5 20.61 -8.20 52.76
N LEU A 6 21.06 -9.11 51.89
CA LEU A 6 21.44 -8.80 50.49
C LEU A 6 20.15 -8.73 49.66
N VAL A 7 19.73 -7.52 49.26
CA VAL A 7 18.63 -7.32 48.33
C VAL A 7 19.20 -7.34 46.92
N ILE A 8 19.00 -8.44 46.19
CA ILE A 8 19.33 -8.56 44.79
C ILE A 8 18.17 -7.96 43.99
N LEU A 9 18.35 -6.74 43.49
CA LEU A 9 17.43 -6.13 42.54
C LEU A 9 17.66 -6.76 41.15
N PHE A 10 16.77 -7.66 40.75
CA PHE A 10 16.68 -8.12 39.36
C PHE A 10 16.12 -6.96 38.51
N ASN A 11 16.95 -6.22 37.83
CA ASN A 11 16.53 -5.36 36.73
C ASN A 11 16.15 -6.29 35.56
N SER A 12 14.89 -6.68 35.49
CA SER A 12 14.33 -7.26 34.27
C SER A 12 14.28 -6.15 33.22
N ILE A 13 15.30 -6.09 32.38
CA ILE A 13 15.23 -5.30 31.12
C ILE A 13 14.19 -6.01 30.27
N LEU A 14 12.96 -5.50 30.28
CA LEU A 14 11.95 -5.85 29.31
C LEU A 14 12.45 -5.31 27.96
N TYR A 15 13.15 -6.17 27.20
CA TYR A 15 13.32 -5.94 25.77
C TYR A 15 11.91 -6.06 25.18
N SER A 16 11.31 -4.93 24.85
CA SER A 16 10.20 -4.96 23.90
C SER A 16 10.80 -5.45 22.58
N ILE A 17 10.48 -6.66 22.19
CA ILE A 17 10.81 -7.15 20.86
C ILE A 17 9.95 -6.31 19.93
N GLU A 18 10.57 -5.34 19.28
CA GLU A 18 9.90 -4.52 18.29
C GLU A 18 9.56 -5.43 17.10
N SER A 19 8.27 -5.74 16.96
CA SER A 19 7.79 -6.55 15.84
C SER A 19 7.62 -5.70 14.59
N PRO A 20 7.74 -6.28 13.39
CA PRO A 20 7.35 -5.63 12.17
C PRO A 20 5.90 -5.14 12.21
N TYR A 21 5.62 -4.02 11.55
CA TYR A 21 4.30 -3.41 11.50
C TYR A 21 4.02 -2.73 10.16
N VAL A 22 2.75 -2.48 9.89
CA VAL A 22 2.27 -1.74 8.72
C VAL A 22 1.78 -0.37 9.16
N ILE A 23 2.06 0.65 8.36
CA ILE A 23 1.54 2.00 8.54
C ILE A 23 0.79 2.44 7.29
N VAL A 24 -0.29 3.20 7.48
CA VAL A 24 -1.02 3.84 6.40
C VAL A 24 -0.33 5.17 6.08
N LEU A 25 0.20 5.30 4.88
CA LEU A 25 0.92 6.48 4.40
C LEU A 25 0.05 7.45 3.63
N GLY A 26 -1.13 7.03 3.22
CA GLY A 26 -2.13 7.81 2.52
C GLY A 26 -3.42 7.02 2.31
N ILE A 27 -4.52 7.74 2.13
CA ILE A 27 -5.88 7.17 2.00
C ILE A 27 -6.69 7.84 0.90
N ALA A 28 -6.17 8.88 0.24
CA ALA A 28 -6.88 9.56 -0.83
C ALA A 28 -6.80 8.77 -2.13
N GLN A 29 -7.77 9.01 -3.03
CA GLN A 29 -7.74 8.49 -4.39
C GLN A 29 -6.59 9.11 -5.20
N ASP A 30 -6.37 8.60 -6.41
CA ASP A 30 -5.33 8.99 -7.37
C ASP A 30 -5.08 10.50 -7.50
N GLY A 31 -6.17 11.28 -7.54
CA GLY A 31 -6.12 12.74 -7.64
C GLY A 31 -5.73 13.47 -6.36
N GLY A 32 -5.57 12.75 -5.25
CA GLY A 32 -5.31 13.34 -3.93
C GLY A 32 -6.53 14.02 -3.31
N LEU A 33 -6.36 14.57 -2.12
CA LEU A 33 -7.36 15.40 -1.46
C LEU A 33 -6.67 16.63 -0.83
N PRO A 34 -6.98 17.88 -1.25
CA PRO A 34 -8.01 18.24 -2.21
C PRO A 34 -7.73 17.73 -3.63
N HIS A 35 -8.79 17.34 -4.34
CA HIS A 35 -8.68 16.83 -5.71
C HIS A 35 -8.44 17.98 -6.70
N ALA A 36 -7.58 17.77 -7.69
CA ALA A 36 -7.28 18.76 -8.71
C ALA A 36 -8.54 19.25 -9.44
N GLY A 37 -8.75 20.57 -9.47
CA GLY A 37 -9.90 21.20 -10.09
C GLY A 37 -11.23 21.05 -9.32
N CYS A 38 -11.24 20.49 -8.13
CA CYS A 38 -12.43 20.39 -7.31
C CYS A 38 -12.68 21.67 -6.52
N GLU A 39 -13.83 22.30 -6.76
CA GLU A 39 -14.31 23.50 -6.07
C GLU A 39 -15.45 23.22 -5.05
N LYS A 40 -15.76 21.93 -4.82
CA LYS A 40 -16.79 21.52 -3.88
C LYS A 40 -16.33 21.78 -2.44
N SER A 41 -17.29 21.84 -1.52
CA SER A 41 -17.03 22.08 -0.09
C SER A 41 -16.00 21.12 0.51
N CYS A 42 -16.01 19.85 0.10
CA CYS A 42 -15.05 18.84 0.56
C CYS A 42 -13.58 19.17 0.25
N CYS A 43 -13.30 19.95 -0.82
CA CYS A 43 -11.95 20.33 -1.22
C CYS A 43 -11.62 21.80 -0.89
N ASN A 44 -12.63 22.67 -0.89
CA ASN A 44 -12.42 24.12 -0.82
C ASN A 44 -11.74 24.54 0.50
N GLU A 45 -12.17 24.00 1.62
CA GLU A 45 -11.55 24.28 2.93
C GLU A 45 -10.08 23.79 2.98
N LEU A 46 -9.81 22.64 2.36
CA LEU A 46 -8.46 22.09 2.33
C LEU A 46 -7.51 22.92 1.47
N TRP A 47 -8.02 23.50 0.36
CA TRP A 47 -7.25 24.48 -0.43
C TRP A 47 -6.91 25.74 0.39
N LEU A 48 -7.90 26.24 1.15
CA LEU A 48 -7.71 27.46 1.97
C LEU A 48 -6.72 27.24 3.14
N THR A 49 -6.77 26.06 3.76
CA THR A 49 -5.91 25.72 4.91
C THR A 49 -4.59 25.09 4.50
N ASN A 50 -4.35 24.89 3.22
CA ASN A 50 -3.21 24.14 2.70
C ASN A 50 -3.05 22.73 3.33
N SER A 51 -4.17 22.14 3.74
CA SER A 51 -4.23 20.79 4.26
C SER A 51 -4.34 19.79 3.11
N LYS A 52 -3.70 18.63 3.28
CA LYS A 52 -3.64 17.63 2.21
C LYS A 52 -3.65 16.21 2.78
N GLU A 53 -4.52 15.37 2.25
CA GLU A 53 -4.44 13.92 2.42
C GLU A 53 -3.67 13.30 1.24
N LYS A 54 -2.82 12.35 1.56
CA LYS A 54 -1.95 11.69 0.57
C LYS A 54 -2.67 10.55 -0.11
N VAL A 55 -2.27 10.28 -1.33
CA VAL A 55 -2.78 9.16 -2.12
C VAL A 55 -2.45 7.82 -1.45
N SER A 56 -3.36 6.87 -1.60
CA SER A 56 -3.38 5.56 -0.96
C SER A 56 -2.04 4.83 -1.11
N CYS A 57 -1.43 4.52 0.03
CA CYS A 57 -0.12 3.86 0.09
C CYS A 57 0.08 3.23 1.46
N LEU A 58 0.69 2.06 1.51
CA LEU A 58 1.13 1.44 2.74
C LEU A 58 2.66 1.43 2.87
N GLY A 59 3.14 1.54 4.11
CA GLY A 59 4.50 1.25 4.50
C GLY A 59 4.57 -0.03 5.34
N ILE A 60 5.51 -0.90 5.04
CA ILE A 60 5.85 -2.08 5.84
C ILE A 60 7.19 -1.77 6.51
N ILE A 61 7.28 -1.92 7.81
CA ILE A 61 8.45 -1.55 8.60
C ILE A 61 8.91 -2.74 9.43
N ASP A 62 10.19 -3.05 9.34
CA ASP A 62 10.87 -3.90 10.29
C ASP A 62 11.89 -3.05 11.08
N PRO A 63 11.57 -2.71 12.33
CA PRO A 63 12.42 -1.86 13.16
C PRO A 63 13.74 -2.53 13.56
N ILE A 64 13.77 -3.88 13.60
CA ILE A 64 14.97 -4.64 13.96
C ILE A 64 16.00 -4.59 12.84
N SER A 65 15.60 -4.95 11.63
CA SER A 65 16.49 -4.90 10.46
C SER A 65 16.67 -3.49 9.91
N LYS A 66 15.89 -2.52 10.37
CA LYS A 66 15.81 -1.15 9.85
C LYS A 66 15.50 -1.10 8.36
N GLN A 67 14.70 -2.04 7.90
CA GLN A 67 14.24 -2.13 6.53
C GLN A 67 12.78 -1.68 6.43
N SER A 68 12.43 -1.08 5.30
CA SER A 68 11.04 -0.75 4.98
C SER A 68 10.74 -1.03 3.53
N TRP A 69 9.47 -1.27 3.25
CA TRP A 69 8.93 -1.43 1.90
C TRP A 69 7.70 -0.54 1.75
N MET A 70 7.41 -0.14 0.53
CA MET A 70 6.18 0.59 0.20
C MET A 70 5.30 -0.25 -0.70
N ILE A 71 3.99 -0.14 -0.54
CA ILE A 71 3.03 -0.57 -1.55
C ILE A 71 2.51 0.69 -2.22
N ASP A 72 2.78 0.77 -3.51
CA ASP A 72 2.61 1.87 -4.44
C ASP A 72 3.59 3.03 -4.29
N ALA A 73 3.87 3.66 -5.43
CA ALA A 73 4.69 4.84 -5.58
C ALA A 73 3.81 6.00 -6.06
N THR A 74 3.15 6.65 -5.13
CA THR A 74 2.13 7.67 -5.40
C THR A 74 2.73 9.03 -5.78
N PRO A 75 1.94 10.00 -6.27
CA PRO A 75 2.39 11.39 -6.44
C PRO A 75 2.96 12.02 -5.15
N ASP A 76 2.58 11.49 -3.98
CA ASP A 76 3.04 11.95 -2.67
C ASP A 76 4.29 11.22 -2.16
N LEU A 77 4.94 10.44 -3.01
CA LEU A 77 6.14 9.66 -2.66
C LEU A 77 7.19 10.45 -1.86
N PRO A 78 7.51 11.72 -2.16
CA PRO A 78 8.50 12.46 -1.36
C PRO A 78 8.17 12.51 0.13
N THR A 79 6.90 12.77 0.47
CA THR A 79 6.45 12.82 1.88
C THR A 79 6.37 11.42 2.48
N GLN A 80 5.83 10.46 1.74
CA GLN A 80 5.68 9.07 2.18
C GLN A 80 7.05 8.41 2.41
N TYR A 81 8.00 8.65 1.51
CA TYR A 81 9.40 8.23 1.64
C TYR A 81 10.06 8.83 2.89
N HIS A 82 9.89 10.15 3.11
CA HIS A 82 10.42 10.83 4.28
C HIS A 82 9.87 10.24 5.59
N ILE A 83 8.57 9.93 5.62
CA ILE A 83 7.97 9.27 6.79
C ILE A 83 8.67 7.93 7.06
N LEU A 84 8.76 7.06 6.05
CA LEU A 84 9.38 5.74 6.21
C LEU A 84 10.85 5.83 6.62
N THR A 85 11.64 6.60 5.90
CA THR A 85 13.09 6.57 6.06
C THR A 85 13.59 7.44 7.20
N THR A 86 12.98 8.60 7.42
CA THR A 86 13.44 9.56 8.43
C THR A 86 12.71 9.40 9.76
N LYS A 87 11.35 9.39 9.74
CA LYS A 87 10.61 9.31 11.01
C LYS A 87 10.70 7.92 11.65
N HIS A 88 10.74 6.86 10.83
CA HIS A 88 10.86 5.49 11.32
C HIS A 88 12.30 4.97 11.28
N ASN A 89 13.27 5.79 10.84
CA ASN A 89 14.70 5.46 10.81
C ASN A 89 14.98 4.13 10.11
N THR A 90 14.43 3.95 8.91
CA THR A 90 14.59 2.76 8.10
C THR A 90 15.20 3.09 6.74
N LYS A 91 15.65 2.06 6.02
CA LYS A 91 16.08 2.13 4.63
C LYS A 91 15.01 1.51 3.74
N LEU A 92 14.60 2.23 2.68
CA LEU A 92 13.70 1.67 1.68
C LEU A 92 14.38 0.49 0.98
N SER A 93 13.81 -0.70 1.12
CA SER A 93 14.34 -1.97 0.61
C SER A 93 13.58 -2.47 -0.63
N GLY A 94 12.45 -1.85 -0.95
CA GLY A 94 11.68 -2.16 -2.15
C GLY A 94 10.34 -1.45 -2.22
N ILE A 95 9.76 -1.45 -3.41
CA ILE A 95 8.42 -0.92 -3.70
C ILE A 95 7.64 -2.00 -4.42
N PHE A 96 6.41 -2.25 -4.00
CA PHE A 96 5.47 -3.17 -4.63
C PHE A 96 4.38 -2.35 -5.34
N LEU A 97 4.17 -2.58 -6.61
CA LEU A 97 3.16 -1.86 -7.39
C LEU A 97 1.90 -2.70 -7.52
N THR A 98 0.75 -2.08 -7.32
CA THR A 98 -0.55 -2.73 -7.50
C THR A 98 -0.96 -2.75 -8.96
N HIS A 99 -0.92 -1.61 -9.64
CA HIS A 99 -1.34 -1.48 -11.05
C HIS A 99 -0.89 -0.16 -11.68
N ALA A 100 -1.21 0.03 -12.98
CA ALA A 100 -0.75 1.17 -13.79
C ALA A 100 -1.78 2.33 -13.86
N HIS A 101 -2.41 2.70 -12.76
CA HIS A 101 -3.09 3.99 -12.64
C HIS A 101 -2.17 5.02 -11.97
N MET A 102 -2.33 6.29 -12.34
CA MET A 102 -1.35 7.33 -12.01
C MET A 102 -1.09 7.49 -10.51
N GLY A 103 -2.07 7.25 -9.68
CA GLY A 103 -1.93 7.32 -8.22
C GLY A 103 -0.97 6.29 -7.65
N HIS A 104 -0.66 5.20 -8.38
CA HIS A 104 0.04 4.04 -7.85
C HIS A 104 1.49 3.87 -8.32
N TYR A 105 1.91 4.55 -9.41
CA TYR A 105 3.26 4.33 -9.95
C TYR A 105 4.02 5.59 -10.39
N ILE A 106 3.33 6.73 -10.57
CA ILE A 106 3.98 7.94 -11.11
C ILE A 106 5.09 8.45 -10.21
N GLY A 107 4.98 8.23 -8.91
CA GLY A 107 5.98 8.60 -7.92
C GLY A 107 7.33 7.91 -8.08
N LEU A 108 7.43 6.82 -8.86
CA LEU A 108 8.73 6.22 -9.20
C LEU A 108 9.69 7.24 -9.82
N LEU A 109 9.18 8.28 -10.47
CA LEU A 109 10.00 9.33 -11.09
C LEU A 109 10.87 10.07 -10.08
N TYR A 110 10.44 10.17 -8.83
CA TYR A 110 11.26 10.77 -7.77
C TYR A 110 12.51 9.95 -7.41
N LEU A 111 12.59 8.69 -7.84
CA LEU A 111 13.79 7.89 -7.66
C LEU A 111 14.88 8.25 -8.67
N GLY A 112 14.54 9.00 -9.72
CA GLY A 112 15.42 9.42 -10.80
C GLY A 112 16.53 10.37 -10.32
N ARG A 113 17.48 10.61 -11.24
CA ARG A 113 18.66 11.45 -11.02
C ARG A 113 18.34 12.90 -10.71
N GLU A 114 17.16 13.39 -11.12
CA GLU A 114 16.73 14.76 -10.93
C GLU A 114 16.30 15.03 -9.47
N VAL A 115 16.01 13.97 -8.69
CA VAL A 115 15.57 14.09 -7.30
C VAL A 115 16.45 13.25 -6.37
N LEU A 116 16.16 11.94 -6.20
CA LEU A 116 16.88 11.09 -5.25
C LEU A 116 18.19 10.52 -5.81
N GLY A 117 18.30 10.37 -7.13
CA GLY A 117 19.42 9.65 -7.73
C GLY A 117 19.59 8.25 -7.12
N ALA A 118 18.48 7.59 -6.84
CA ALA A 118 18.47 6.29 -6.19
C ALA A 118 19.32 5.27 -6.95
N LYS A 119 19.77 4.23 -6.26
CA LYS A 119 20.56 3.16 -6.85
C LYS A 119 19.95 1.81 -6.50
N ASN A 120 19.56 1.09 -7.57
CA ASN A 120 19.15 -0.31 -7.52
C ASN A 120 17.98 -0.58 -6.55
N ILE A 121 17.01 0.35 -6.41
CA ILE A 121 15.81 0.12 -5.59
C ILE A 121 14.98 -0.99 -6.27
N PRO A 122 14.72 -2.11 -5.60
CA PRO A 122 13.83 -3.15 -6.13
C PRO A 122 12.41 -2.63 -6.29
N VAL A 123 11.85 -2.77 -7.48
CA VAL A 123 10.43 -2.49 -7.77
C VAL A 123 9.77 -3.79 -8.22
N TYR A 124 8.89 -4.28 -7.37
CA TYR A 124 8.17 -5.53 -7.58
C TYR A 124 6.87 -5.24 -8.32
N CYS A 125 6.63 -5.91 -9.43
CA CYS A 125 5.46 -5.68 -10.27
C CYS A 125 5.07 -6.93 -11.07
N MET A 126 3.83 -6.98 -11.51
CA MET A 126 3.32 -8.04 -12.37
C MET A 126 3.89 -7.92 -13.79
N PRO A 127 3.84 -8.99 -14.61
CA PRO A 127 4.48 -9.03 -15.94
C PRO A 127 4.11 -7.89 -16.89
N LYS A 128 2.82 -7.56 -17.04
CA LYS A 128 2.40 -6.44 -17.91
C LYS A 128 2.85 -5.10 -17.36
N MET A 129 2.79 -4.90 -16.02
CA MET A 129 3.33 -3.70 -15.39
C MET A 129 4.83 -3.56 -15.64
N LYS A 130 5.59 -4.66 -15.61
CA LYS A 130 7.01 -4.65 -15.99
C LYS A 130 7.19 -4.17 -17.42
N GLU A 131 6.47 -4.77 -18.37
CA GLU A 131 6.53 -4.40 -19.79
C GLU A 131 6.16 -2.92 -19.99
N PHE A 132 5.13 -2.43 -19.32
CA PHE A 132 4.73 -1.03 -19.33
C PHE A 132 5.88 -0.12 -18.90
N LEU A 133 6.55 -0.40 -17.80
CA LEU A 133 7.66 0.42 -17.30
C LEU A 133 8.91 0.36 -18.20
N GLU A 134 9.17 -0.80 -18.83
CA GLU A 134 10.31 -0.99 -19.73
C GLU A 134 10.15 -0.32 -21.09
N THR A 135 8.92 -0.17 -21.55
CA THR A 135 8.62 0.35 -22.89
C THR A 135 8.28 1.83 -22.91
N ASN A 136 7.85 2.40 -21.79
CA ASN A 136 7.42 3.79 -21.71
C ASN A 136 8.46 4.70 -21.05
N ALA A 137 8.73 5.84 -21.69
CA ALA A 137 9.47 6.91 -21.07
C ALA A 137 8.54 7.72 -20.13
N PRO A 138 9.03 8.26 -18.99
CA PRO A 138 10.43 8.28 -18.55
C PRO A 138 10.85 7.08 -17.66
N TRP A 139 9.96 6.12 -17.32
CA TRP A 139 10.29 4.99 -16.43
C TRP A 139 11.41 4.11 -16.99
N LYS A 140 11.43 3.90 -18.30
CA LYS A 140 12.53 3.21 -18.99
C LYS A 140 13.90 3.81 -18.66
N GLN A 141 13.97 5.14 -18.46
CA GLN A 141 15.22 5.81 -18.07
C GLN A 141 15.68 5.41 -16.67
N LEU A 142 14.75 5.26 -15.72
CA LEU A 142 15.07 4.83 -14.35
C LEU A 142 15.74 3.45 -14.34
N ILE A 143 15.25 2.55 -15.20
CA ILE A 143 15.81 1.20 -15.35
C ILE A 143 17.20 1.28 -15.98
N LYS A 144 17.35 2.02 -17.10
CA LYS A 144 18.62 2.18 -17.80
C LYS A 144 19.72 2.81 -16.93
N LEU A 145 19.35 3.72 -16.03
CA LEU A 145 20.27 4.41 -15.12
C LEU A 145 20.47 3.64 -13.79
N GLU A 146 19.88 2.46 -13.68
CA GLU A 146 19.92 1.64 -12.46
C GLU A 146 19.38 2.36 -11.21
N ASN A 147 18.48 3.33 -11.40
CA ASN A 147 17.78 3.90 -10.26
C ASN A 147 16.86 2.86 -9.61
N ILE A 148 16.23 2.02 -10.45
CA ILE A 148 15.36 0.92 -10.05
C ILE A 148 15.76 -0.39 -10.72
N ILE A 149 15.42 -1.51 -10.09
CA ILE A 149 15.53 -2.87 -10.65
C ILE A 149 14.16 -3.53 -10.57
N LEU A 150 13.61 -3.91 -11.73
CA LEU A 150 12.32 -4.59 -11.77
C LEU A 150 12.43 -6.05 -11.33
N LYS A 151 11.53 -6.45 -10.43
CA LYS A 151 11.36 -7.81 -9.91
C LYS A 151 9.98 -8.32 -10.28
N VAL A 152 9.91 -9.35 -11.11
CA VAL A 152 8.63 -9.90 -11.59
C VAL A 152 7.95 -10.69 -10.48
N LEU A 153 6.71 -10.32 -10.20
CA LEU A 153 5.81 -11.06 -9.34
C LEU A 153 5.06 -12.15 -10.12
N LYS A 154 4.52 -13.11 -9.38
CA LYS A 154 3.62 -14.13 -9.90
C LYS A 154 2.40 -14.21 -8.97
N ASN A 155 1.21 -14.31 -9.56
CA ASN A 155 -0.02 -14.48 -8.81
C ASN A 155 0.07 -15.61 -7.79
N ASP A 156 -0.42 -15.39 -6.57
CA ASP A 156 -0.44 -16.35 -5.46
C ASP A 156 0.94 -16.97 -5.17
N LYS A 157 2.00 -16.19 -5.36
CA LYS A 157 3.37 -16.59 -5.01
C LYS A 157 4.00 -15.62 -4.03
N GLU A 158 4.29 -16.17 -2.88
CA GLU A 158 4.94 -15.47 -1.79
C GLU A 158 6.34 -14.96 -2.19
N VAL A 159 6.63 -13.74 -1.78
CA VAL A 159 7.95 -13.11 -1.83
C VAL A 159 8.44 -12.91 -0.40
N LYS A 160 9.57 -13.50 -0.08
CA LYS A 160 10.23 -13.30 1.21
C LYS A 160 10.91 -11.94 1.25
N LEU A 161 10.50 -11.08 2.17
CA LEU A 161 11.10 -9.76 2.39
C LEU A 161 12.35 -9.87 3.28
N ASN A 162 12.22 -10.61 4.38
CA ASN A 162 13.30 -10.94 5.30
C ASN A 162 12.98 -12.24 6.08
N THR A 163 13.58 -12.46 7.24
CA THR A 163 13.35 -13.67 8.04
C THR A 163 11.97 -13.75 8.69
N GLN A 164 11.25 -12.63 8.83
CA GLN A 164 9.98 -12.53 9.56
C GLN A 164 8.81 -12.04 8.72
N LEU A 165 9.09 -11.47 7.53
CA LEU A 165 8.11 -10.82 6.69
C LEU A 165 8.04 -11.46 5.30
N PHE A 166 6.82 -11.66 4.85
CA PHE A 166 6.48 -12.16 3.53
C PHE A 166 5.36 -11.30 2.93
N ILE A 167 5.28 -11.25 1.61
CA ILE A 167 4.22 -10.60 0.88
C ILE A 167 3.79 -11.44 -0.32
N GLU A 168 2.49 -11.55 -0.54
CA GLU A 168 1.92 -12.34 -1.62
C GLU A 168 0.97 -11.48 -2.44
N PRO A 169 1.20 -11.31 -3.75
CA PRO A 169 0.26 -10.66 -4.66
C PRO A 169 -0.85 -11.63 -5.04
N PHE A 170 -2.06 -11.13 -5.17
CA PHE A 170 -3.19 -11.85 -5.75
C PHE A 170 -3.96 -10.95 -6.72
N LEU A 171 -4.41 -11.53 -7.85
CA LEU A 171 -5.14 -10.79 -8.87
C LEU A 171 -6.50 -10.35 -8.37
N VAL A 172 -6.87 -9.12 -8.70
CA VAL A 172 -8.21 -8.57 -8.49
C VAL A 172 -8.71 -7.97 -9.81
N PRO A 173 -10.02 -8.03 -10.10
CA PRO A 173 -10.58 -7.37 -11.28
C PRO A 173 -10.52 -5.85 -11.13
N HIS A 174 -10.07 -5.17 -12.17
CA HIS A 174 -10.12 -3.73 -12.26
C HIS A 174 -10.02 -3.31 -13.74
N ARG A 175 -9.76 -2.03 -14.03
CA ARG A 175 -9.46 -1.58 -15.40
C ARG A 175 -8.00 -1.87 -15.74
N ASP A 176 -7.78 -3.00 -16.41
CA ASP A 176 -6.44 -3.50 -16.70
C ASP A 176 -5.91 -3.01 -18.07
N GLU A 177 -6.03 -1.70 -18.34
CA GLU A 177 -5.65 -1.11 -19.65
C GLU A 177 -4.15 -1.28 -19.95
N TYR A 178 -3.30 -1.17 -18.92
CA TYR A 178 -1.84 -1.19 -19.09
C TYR A 178 -1.12 -2.25 -18.27
N SER A 179 -1.77 -2.78 -17.24
CA SER A 179 -1.18 -3.79 -16.36
C SER A 179 -2.25 -4.69 -15.76
N GLU A 180 -1.82 -5.78 -15.15
CA GLU A 180 -2.65 -6.49 -14.18
C GLU A 180 -2.89 -5.60 -12.97
N THR A 181 -4.00 -5.82 -12.25
CA THR A 181 -4.26 -5.24 -10.93
C THR A 181 -4.16 -6.33 -9.86
N VAL A 182 -3.44 -6.03 -8.78
CA VAL A 182 -3.26 -6.95 -7.65
C VAL A 182 -3.54 -6.28 -6.31
N GLY A 183 -4.10 -7.07 -5.39
CA GLY A 183 -4.00 -6.84 -3.96
C GLY A 183 -2.77 -7.53 -3.40
N TYR A 184 -2.47 -7.27 -2.13
CA TYR A 184 -1.35 -7.88 -1.41
C TYR A 184 -1.78 -8.42 -0.06
N LYS A 185 -1.32 -9.64 0.26
CA LYS A 185 -1.33 -10.16 1.62
C LYS A 185 0.07 -10.02 2.22
N ILE A 186 0.18 -9.27 3.29
CA ILE A 186 1.41 -9.06 4.05
C ILE A 186 1.34 -9.97 5.26
N MET A 187 2.35 -10.78 5.46
CA MET A 187 2.38 -11.78 6.52
C MET A 187 3.60 -11.57 7.40
N GLY A 188 3.34 -11.34 8.67
CA GLY A 188 4.33 -11.37 9.74
C GLY A 188 4.32 -12.72 10.46
N VAL A 189 5.06 -12.82 11.56
CA VAL A 189 5.15 -14.07 12.36
C VAL A 189 3.80 -14.44 13.00
N HIS A 190 3.00 -13.45 13.39
CA HIS A 190 1.77 -13.66 14.15
C HIS A 190 0.53 -13.07 13.50
N ASN A 191 0.68 -12.05 12.68
CA ASN A 191 -0.41 -11.28 12.13
C ASN A 191 -0.26 -11.11 10.62
N SER A 192 -1.37 -10.89 9.96
CA SER A 192 -1.45 -10.65 8.52
C SER A 192 -2.30 -9.42 8.20
N VAL A 193 -1.94 -8.74 7.12
CA VAL A 193 -2.69 -7.59 6.59
C VAL A 193 -2.99 -7.85 5.12
N THR A 194 -4.25 -7.75 4.73
CA THR A 194 -4.64 -7.74 3.32
C THR A 194 -4.89 -6.31 2.87
N PHE A 195 -4.34 -5.93 1.73
CA PHE A 195 -4.49 -4.61 1.12
C PHE A 195 -4.99 -4.71 -0.31
N ILE A 196 -6.15 -4.13 -0.56
CA ILE A 196 -6.80 -4.05 -1.88
C ILE A 196 -7.20 -2.58 -2.07
N PRO A 197 -6.29 -1.72 -2.59
CA PRO A 197 -6.59 -0.29 -2.74
C PRO A 197 -7.66 -0.03 -3.79
N ASP A 198 -7.60 -0.76 -4.91
CA ASP A 198 -8.52 -0.65 -6.03
C ASP A 198 -8.97 -2.03 -6.50
N ILE A 199 -10.26 -2.18 -6.68
CA ILE A 199 -10.90 -3.37 -7.22
C ILE A 199 -12.22 -2.95 -7.91
N ASP A 200 -12.66 -3.68 -8.93
CA ASP A 200 -14.01 -3.55 -9.47
C ASP A 200 -15.05 -4.17 -8.51
N LYS A 201 -16.29 -4.26 -8.89
CA LYS A 201 -17.35 -4.84 -8.07
C LYS A 201 -17.00 -6.25 -7.58
N TRP A 202 -17.34 -6.56 -6.33
CA TRP A 202 -17.04 -7.84 -5.70
C TRP A 202 -17.55 -9.06 -6.48
N ASP A 203 -18.69 -8.93 -7.17
CA ASP A 203 -19.28 -9.97 -8.00
C ASP A 203 -18.54 -10.24 -9.31
N LYS A 204 -17.61 -9.35 -9.71
CA LYS A 204 -16.72 -9.58 -10.85
C LYS A 204 -15.45 -10.33 -10.46
N TRP A 205 -15.18 -10.48 -9.17
CA TRP A 205 -14.03 -11.21 -8.68
C TRP A 205 -14.35 -12.71 -8.57
N ASP A 206 -13.47 -13.56 -9.02
CA ASP A 206 -13.59 -15.02 -8.93
C ASP A 206 -13.39 -15.56 -7.50
N GLN A 207 -12.93 -14.69 -6.58
CA GLN A 207 -12.81 -15.00 -5.16
C GLN A 207 -13.90 -14.28 -4.36
N ASP A 208 -14.21 -14.83 -3.20
CA ASP A 208 -15.16 -14.25 -2.26
C ASP A 208 -14.41 -13.41 -1.22
N ILE A 209 -14.64 -12.10 -1.21
CA ILE A 209 -14.01 -11.17 -0.25
C ILE A 209 -14.22 -11.62 1.20
N SER A 210 -15.36 -12.21 1.52
CA SER A 210 -15.64 -12.69 2.85
C SER A 210 -14.69 -13.81 3.28
N LYS A 211 -14.31 -14.69 2.36
CA LYS A 211 -13.32 -15.74 2.60
C LYS A 211 -11.89 -15.18 2.72
N VAL A 212 -11.56 -14.22 1.90
CA VAL A 212 -10.24 -13.56 1.96
C VAL A 212 -10.04 -12.88 3.30
N ILE A 213 -11.06 -12.18 3.81
CA ILE A 213 -11.00 -11.48 5.11
C ILE A 213 -10.96 -12.46 6.29
N GLN A 214 -11.62 -13.62 6.21
CA GLN A 214 -11.56 -14.63 7.28
C GLN A 214 -10.15 -15.14 7.56
N HIS A 215 -9.24 -15.03 6.59
CA HIS A 215 -7.85 -15.49 6.68
C HIS A 215 -6.85 -14.35 6.84
N THR A 216 -7.31 -13.19 7.30
CA THR A 216 -6.45 -12.03 7.59
C THR A 216 -6.86 -11.37 8.91
N ASP A 217 -5.89 -10.82 9.64
CA ASP A 217 -6.19 -10.14 10.91
C ASP A 217 -6.69 -8.71 10.68
N ILE A 218 -6.18 -8.05 9.63
CA ILE A 218 -6.58 -6.69 9.23
C ILE A 218 -6.78 -6.66 7.73
N ALA A 219 -7.92 -6.15 7.26
CA ALA A 219 -8.18 -5.88 5.87
C ALA A 219 -8.31 -4.37 5.63
N LEU A 220 -7.49 -3.85 4.73
CA LEU A 220 -7.54 -2.50 4.20
C LEU A 220 -7.99 -2.61 2.75
N ILE A 221 -9.21 -2.23 2.48
CA ILE A 221 -9.89 -2.49 1.21
C ILE A 221 -10.43 -1.21 0.61
N ASP A 222 -10.73 -1.25 -0.68
CA ASP A 222 -11.29 -0.14 -1.46
C ASP A 222 -12.51 0.46 -0.76
N GLY A 223 -12.45 1.76 -0.52
CA GLY A 223 -13.50 2.57 0.09
C GLY A 223 -13.69 3.89 -0.68
N THR A 224 -13.47 3.85 -1.99
CA THR A 224 -13.48 5.01 -2.88
C THR A 224 -14.81 5.77 -2.84
N PHE A 225 -15.93 5.06 -2.84
CA PHE A 225 -17.28 5.65 -2.80
C PHE A 225 -18.12 5.02 -1.69
N TYR A 226 -18.87 5.83 -0.98
CA TYR A 226 -19.78 5.34 0.05
C TYR A 226 -21.00 4.65 -0.55
N SER A 227 -21.68 5.32 -1.50
CA SER A 227 -22.90 4.81 -2.14
C SER A 227 -23.14 5.44 -3.52
N GLN A 228 -24.08 4.89 -4.26
CA GLN A 228 -24.48 5.33 -5.59
C GLN A 228 -24.76 6.83 -5.73
N GLY A 229 -25.28 7.48 -4.68
CA GLY A 229 -25.70 8.88 -4.71
C GLY A 229 -24.55 9.90 -4.75
N GLU A 230 -23.30 9.50 -4.53
CA GLU A 230 -22.16 10.43 -4.51
C GLU A 230 -21.76 10.93 -5.90
N ILE A 231 -22.11 10.18 -6.95
CA ILE A 231 -21.73 10.50 -8.34
C ILE A 231 -22.97 10.54 -9.24
N PRO A 232 -23.89 11.52 -9.03
CA PRO A 232 -25.21 11.51 -9.68
C PRO A 232 -25.16 11.73 -11.20
N HIS A 233 -24.01 12.09 -11.77
CA HIS A 233 -23.85 12.41 -13.19
C HIS A 233 -23.02 11.35 -13.98
N ARG A 234 -22.66 10.23 -13.36
CA ARG A 234 -21.94 9.14 -14.03
C ARG A 234 -22.75 7.86 -14.00
N ASP A 235 -22.65 7.10 -15.07
CA ASP A 235 -23.16 5.74 -15.10
C ASP A 235 -22.39 4.88 -14.08
N ILE A 236 -23.12 4.25 -13.17
CA ILE A 236 -22.54 3.41 -12.11
C ILE A 236 -21.83 2.19 -12.68
N SER A 237 -22.31 1.68 -13.82
CA SER A 237 -21.69 0.54 -14.49
C SER A 237 -20.27 0.83 -14.98
N GLU A 238 -19.92 2.12 -15.16
CA GLU A 238 -18.60 2.59 -15.56
C GLU A 238 -17.65 2.83 -14.37
N ILE A 239 -18.14 2.67 -13.13
CA ILE A 239 -17.35 2.92 -11.92
C ILE A 239 -16.75 1.59 -11.44
N PRO A 240 -15.45 1.36 -11.64
CA PRO A 240 -14.80 0.11 -11.31
C PRO A 240 -14.37 0.08 -9.83
N HIS A 241 -15.30 0.38 -8.92
CA HIS A 241 -15.09 0.33 -7.48
C HIS A 241 -16.35 -0.17 -6.79
N PRO A 242 -16.26 -1.02 -5.76
CA PRO A 242 -17.40 -1.37 -4.94
C PRO A 242 -17.79 -0.15 -4.09
N PHE A 243 -19.07 -0.02 -3.77
CA PHE A 243 -19.49 0.94 -2.75
C PHE A 243 -19.21 0.37 -1.35
N ILE A 244 -18.94 1.25 -0.39
CA ILE A 244 -18.80 0.83 1.02
C ILE A 244 -20.07 0.09 1.47
N THR A 245 -21.25 0.54 1.04
CA THR A 245 -22.54 -0.14 1.34
C THR A 245 -22.58 -1.56 0.78
N GLU A 246 -22.09 -1.81 -0.44
CA GLU A 246 -22.00 -3.15 -1.03
C GLU A 246 -21.04 -4.02 -0.23
N THR A 247 -19.87 -3.48 0.10
CA THR A 247 -18.87 -4.17 0.92
C THR A 247 -19.44 -4.56 2.30
N MET A 248 -20.18 -3.66 2.94
CA MET A 248 -20.84 -3.94 4.22
C MET A 248 -21.84 -5.07 4.13
N GLU A 249 -22.61 -5.17 3.02
CA GLU A 249 -23.54 -6.29 2.80
C GLU A 249 -22.83 -7.62 2.71
N HIS A 250 -21.74 -7.71 1.94
CA HIS A 250 -20.90 -8.92 1.87
C HIS A 250 -20.35 -9.32 3.25
N LEU A 251 -19.91 -8.37 4.06
CA LEU A 251 -19.33 -8.63 5.37
C LEU A 251 -20.37 -8.92 6.45
N TYR A 252 -21.60 -8.41 6.31
CA TYR A 252 -22.67 -8.67 7.26
C TYR A 252 -23.07 -10.15 7.28
N LEU A 253 -22.93 -10.85 6.17
CA LEU A 253 -23.21 -12.27 6.07
C LEU A 253 -22.22 -13.14 6.89
N LEU A 254 -21.00 -12.64 7.14
CA LEU A 254 -20.01 -13.32 7.98
C LEU A 254 -20.41 -13.41 9.47
N LYS A 255 -21.19 -12.45 9.96
CA LYS A 255 -21.63 -12.44 11.37
C LYS A 255 -22.76 -13.42 11.67
N LYS A 256 -23.36 -14.05 10.66
CA LYS A 256 -24.50 -14.95 10.80
C LYS A 256 -24.14 -16.42 10.73
N ASN A 257 -22.91 -16.75 10.41
CA ASN A 257 -22.35 -18.11 10.37
C ASN A 257 -21.30 -18.28 11.48
#